data_896ec83d571e7c4cb240d9d17302e168
#
_entry.id   896ec83d571e7c4cb240d9d17302e168
#
_cell.length_a   1.000
_cell.length_b   1.000
_cell.length_c   1.000
_cell.angle_alpha   90.00
_cell.angle_beta   90.00
_cell.angle_gamma   90.00
#
_symmetry.space_group_name_H-M   'P 1'
#
loop_
_entity.id
_entity.type
_entity.pdbx_description
1 polymer ?
#
loop_
_entity_poly.entity_id
_entity_poly.type
_entity_poly.pdbx_seq_one_letter_code
_entity_poly.pdbx_strand_id
1 'polypeptide(L)'
;MRLYKLTITNIFAHSEIIMYFCLFIIRKDDVLMKVCIAEKPSVAREIAEVLGATQRMNGYIEGNGYQVTWTFGHLCTLKEPHEYAENWKRWSLGSLPMIPPRFGIKLIENPTYEQQFKVIESLMQNAEMVINCGDAGQEGELIQRWVMQKAGARCPVKRLWISSLTEEAIREGFAKLKDQTDFQSLYEAGLSRAMGDWLLGMNATRLYTIKYGQNKQVLSIGRVQTPTLALIVNRQLEIANFEPKQYWELKTNYRDTTFSALIRKSDEEIAAEEEKNGGKKKIDNPGIDPIANREEGEALVERIKDLPFVVTSVGKKDGREFAPRLFDLTSLQVECNKKFAYSADETLKLIQSLYEKKVATYPRVDTTFL
;
A
#
# COMPACT_ATOMS: atom_id res chain seq x y z
N MET A 1 -40.24 -15.89 -73.64
CA MET A 1 -39.69 -16.75 -72.58
C MET A 1 -38.21 -16.53 -72.25
N ARG A 2 -37.45 -15.74 -73.02
CA ARG A 2 -36.03 -15.40 -72.74
C ARG A 2 -35.80 -14.20 -71.78
N LEU A 3 -36.68 -13.26 -71.73
CA LEU A 3 -36.56 -12.05 -70.88
C LEU A 3 -36.85 -12.32 -69.38
N TYR A 4 -37.75 -13.23 -69.08
CA TYR A 4 -38.02 -13.61 -67.66
C TYR A 4 -36.90 -14.40 -66.96
N LYS A 5 -36.10 -15.16 -67.70
CA LYS A 5 -34.97 -15.92 -67.14
C LYS A 5 -33.78 -14.98 -66.72
N LEU A 6 -33.55 -13.89 -67.46
CA LEU A 6 -32.47 -12.95 -67.14
C LEU A 6 -32.81 -12.09 -65.87
N THR A 7 -34.10 -11.75 -65.68
CA THR A 7 -34.51 -10.96 -64.52
C THR A 7 -34.46 -11.78 -63.21
N ILE A 8 -34.84 -13.06 -63.29
CA ILE A 8 -34.81 -13.95 -62.10
C ILE A 8 -33.36 -14.26 -61.72
N THR A 9 -32.45 -14.49 -62.67
CA THR A 9 -31.01 -14.78 -62.36
C THR A 9 -30.34 -13.55 -61.73
N ASN A 10 -30.65 -12.33 -62.18
CA ASN A 10 -30.10 -11.12 -61.55
C ASN A 10 -30.66 -10.85 -60.15
N ILE A 11 -31.95 -11.18 -59.85
CA ILE A 11 -32.50 -11.04 -58.53
C ILE A 11 -31.86 -12.04 -57.53
N PHE A 12 -31.64 -13.27 -57.96
CA PHE A 12 -30.93 -14.28 -57.10
C PHE A 12 -29.47 -13.91 -56.86
N ALA A 13 -28.72 -13.44 -57.88
CA ALA A 13 -27.38 -12.99 -57.72
C ALA A 13 -27.22 -11.79 -56.78
N HIS A 14 -28.22 -10.84 -56.84
CA HIS A 14 -28.22 -9.74 -55.87
C HIS A 14 -28.63 -10.16 -54.46
N SER A 15 -29.52 -11.16 -54.33
CA SER A 15 -29.89 -11.70 -53.01
C SER A 15 -28.76 -12.45 -52.34
N GLU A 16 -27.98 -13.20 -53.11
CA GLU A 16 -26.74 -13.88 -52.59
C GLU A 16 -25.69 -12.85 -52.20
N ILE A 17 -25.46 -11.82 -53.00
CA ILE A 17 -24.52 -10.75 -52.65
C ILE A 17 -24.99 -9.98 -51.41
N ILE A 18 -26.29 -9.67 -51.31
CA ILE A 18 -26.86 -9.03 -50.11
C ILE A 18 -26.77 -9.98 -48.89
N MET A 19 -27.04 -11.27 -49.06
CA MET A 19 -26.89 -12.26 -48.03
C MET A 19 -25.41 -12.44 -47.62
N TYR A 20 -24.46 -12.44 -48.54
CA TYR A 20 -23.02 -12.41 -48.25
C TYR A 20 -22.61 -11.10 -47.59
N PHE A 21 -23.14 -9.96 -47.99
CA PHE A 21 -22.90 -8.67 -47.36
C PHE A 21 -23.54 -8.60 -45.98
N CYS A 22 -24.75 -9.10 -45.79
CA CYS A 22 -25.38 -9.25 -44.50
C CYS A 22 -24.65 -10.25 -43.58
N LEU A 23 -24.19 -11.40 -44.12
CA LEU A 23 -23.36 -12.35 -43.41
C LEU A 23 -21.95 -11.79 -43.11
N PHE A 24 -21.42 -10.91 -43.97
CA PHE A 24 -20.15 -10.22 -43.74
C PHE A 24 -20.32 -9.07 -42.72
N ILE A 25 -21.46 -8.38 -42.73
CA ILE A 25 -21.83 -7.39 -41.71
C ILE A 25 -22.16 -8.08 -40.38
N ILE A 26 -22.87 -9.23 -40.43
CA ILE A 26 -23.15 -10.05 -39.23
C ILE A 26 -21.90 -10.76 -38.69
N ARG A 27 -20.90 -11.07 -39.57
CA ARG A 27 -19.57 -11.56 -39.09
C ARG A 27 -18.67 -10.48 -38.55
N LYS A 28 -19.06 -9.22 -38.74
CA LYS A 28 -18.51 -8.07 -38.01
C LYS A 28 -19.46 -7.64 -36.89
N ASP A 29 -20.22 -8.56 -36.34
CA ASP A 29 -20.66 -8.45 -34.96
C ASP A 29 -19.34 -8.39 -34.16
N ASP A 30 -18.96 -7.18 -33.82
CA ASP A 30 -18.00 -6.93 -32.77
C ASP A 30 -18.54 -7.72 -31.58
N VAL A 31 -18.01 -8.93 -31.37
CA VAL A 31 -18.26 -9.67 -30.13
C VAL A 31 -17.71 -8.76 -29.07
N LEU A 32 -18.60 -7.98 -28.48
CA LEU A 32 -18.26 -7.04 -27.44
C LEU A 32 -17.53 -7.84 -26.33
N MET A 33 -16.26 -7.57 -26.17
CA MET A 33 -15.38 -8.33 -25.29
C MET A 33 -15.35 -7.68 -23.91
N LYS A 34 -15.24 -8.52 -22.88
CA LYS A 34 -14.97 -8.06 -21.50
C LYS A 34 -13.47 -7.86 -21.33
N VAL A 35 -13.07 -6.64 -21.04
CA VAL A 35 -11.66 -6.30 -20.84
C VAL A 35 -11.29 -6.37 -19.38
N CYS A 36 -10.41 -7.30 -19.02
CA CYS A 36 -9.81 -7.40 -17.69
C CYS A 36 -8.50 -6.61 -17.67
N ILE A 37 -8.29 -5.73 -16.70
CA ILE A 37 -7.03 -5.01 -16.53
C ILE A 37 -6.39 -5.36 -15.19
N ALA A 38 -5.24 -6.05 -15.22
CA ALA A 38 -4.45 -6.42 -14.05
C ALA A 38 -3.32 -5.43 -13.80
N GLU A 39 -2.78 -5.42 -12.57
CA GLU A 39 -1.67 -4.50 -12.23
C GLU A 39 -0.32 -4.95 -12.79
N LYS A 40 -0.17 -6.25 -13.08
CA LYS A 40 1.09 -6.85 -13.54
C LYS A 40 0.85 -7.94 -14.59
N PRO A 41 1.83 -8.16 -15.49
CA PRO A 41 1.73 -9.22 -16.49
C PRO A 41 1.57 -10.63 -15.90
N SER A 42 2.17 -10.91 -14.73
CA SER A 42 2.05 -12.20 -14.06
C SER A 42 0.61 -12.46 -13.64
N VAL A 43 -0.03 -11.49 -12.99
CA VAL A 43 -1.43 -11.58 -12.54
C VAL A 43 -2.38 -11.72 -13.74
N ALA A 44 -2.12 -10.97 -14.83
CA ALA A 44 -2.91 -11.08 -16.04
C ALA A 44 -2.89 -12.50 -16.65
N ARG A 45 -1.72 -13.15 -16.65
CA ARG A 45 -1.60 -14.54 -17.15
C ARG A 45 -2.42 -15.52 -16.31
N GLU A 46 -2.38 -15.41 -14.99
CA GLU A 46 -3.16 -16.28 -14.09
C GLU A 46 -4.66 -16.08 -14.30
N ILE A 47 -5.10 -14.85 -14.42
CA ILE A 47 -6.52 -14.53 -14.69
C ILE A 47 -6.93 -15.07 -16.07
N ALA A 48 -6.11 -14.86 -17.11
CA ALA A 48 -6.38 -15.34 -18.45
C ALA A 48 -6.52 -16.87 -18.50
N GLU A 49 -5.61 -17.58 -17.84
CA GLU A 49 -5.65 -19.04 -17.73
C GLU A 49 -6.96 -19.54 -17.12
N VAL A 50 -7.37 -18.96 -16.00
CA VAL A 50 -8.61 -19.34 -15.29
C VAL A 50 -9.85 -19.02 -16.11
N LEU A 51 -9.84 -17.92 -16.89
CA LEU A 51 -10.93 -17.54 -17.78
C LEU A 51 -10.97 -18.33 -19.10
N GLY A 52 -9.92 -19.10 -19.40
CA GLY A 52 -9.80 -19.82 -20.65
C GLY A 52 -9.38 -18.93 -21.84
N ALA A 53 -8.79 -17.77 -21.58
CA ALA A 53 -8.18 -16.93 -22.60
C ALA A 53 -6.76 -17.45 -22.88
N THR A 54 -6.52 -17.97 -24.08
CA THR A 54 -5.27 -18.65 -24.43
C THR A 54 -4.47 -18.01 -25.54
N GLN A 55 -5.11 -17.17 -26.35
CA GLN A 55 -4.47 -16.52 -27.48
C GLN A 55 -3.65 -15.33 -27.03
N ARG A 56 -2.32 -15.45 -27.13
CA ARG A 56 -1.40 -14.36 -26.78
C ARG A 56 -1.31 -13.33 -27.89
N MET A 57 -1.65 -12.10 -27.55
CA MET A 57 -1.55 -10.94 -28.42
C MET A 57 -0.46 -9.99 -27.91
N ASN A 58 -0.17 -8.94 -28.67
CA ASN A 58 0.76 -7.91 -28.20
C ASN A 58 0.11 -7.04 -27.13
N GLY A 59 0.54 -7.20 -25.88
CA GLY A 59 0.06 -6.43 -24.72
C GLY A 59 -1.23 -6.95 -24.06
N TYR A 60 -1.79 -8.07 -24.50
CA TYR A 60 -2.96 -8.73 -23.88
C TYR A 60 -3.06 -10.20 -24.24
N ILE A 61 -3.98 -10.92 -23.61
CA ILE A 61 -4.32 -12.32 -23.87
C ILE A 61 -5.82 -12.38 -24.14
N GLU A 62 -6.23 -13.08 -25.21
CA GLU A 62 -7.62 -13.12 -25.65
C GLU A 62 -8.17 -14.55 -25.68
N GLY A 63 -9.46 -14.69 -25.41
CA GLY A 63 -10.20 -15.94 -25.56
C GLY A 63 -11.45 -15.97 -24.67
N ASN A 64 -12.35 -16.84 -25.01
CA ASN A 64 -13.58 -17.12 -24.23
C ASN A 64 -14.40 -15.84 -23.88
N GLY A 65 -14.43 -14.83 -24.77
CA GLY A 65 -15.15 -13.57 -24.54
C GLY A 65 -14.42 -12.55 -23.65
N TYR A 66 -13.15 -12.79 -23.33
CA TYR A 66 -12.31 -11.93 -22.50
C TYR A 66 -11.06 -11.47 -23.24
N GLN A 67 -10.66 -10.23 -22.95
CA GLN A 67 -9.34 -9.67 -23.29
C GLN A 67 -8.67 -9.27 -21.98
N VAL A 68 -7.59 -9.95 -21.60
CA VAL A 68 -6.89 -9.73 -20.34
C VAL A 68 -5.60 -8.98 -20.61
N THR A 69 -5.58 -7.71 -20.23
CA THR A 69 -4.43 -6.82 -20.36
C THR A 69 -3.85 -6.47 -18.97
N TRP A 70 -2.77 -5.69 -18.94
CA TRP A 70 -2.06 -5.38 -17.71
C TRP A 70 -1.41 -4.00 -17.75
N THR A 71 -1.10 -3.50 -16.56
CA THR A 71 -0.17 -2.40 -16.37
C THR A 71 1.20 -2.93 -15.88
N PHE A 72 2.16 -2.04 -15.67
CA PHE A 72 3.46 -2.36 -15.03
C PHE A 72 3.56 -1.65 -13.67
N GLY A 73 2.51 -1.71 -12.86
CA GLY A 73 2.28 -0.79 -11.76
C GLY A 73 1.78 0.55 -12.30
N HIS A 74 2.30 1.65 -11.79
CA HIS A 74 1.90 2.99 -12.25
C HIS A 74 2.30 3.26 -13.71
N LEU A 75 1.32 3.38 -14.61
CA LEU A 75 1.49 3.96 -15.95
C LEU A 75 1.22 5.46 -15.96
N CYS A 76 0.41 5.94 -15.03
CA CYS A 76 0.05 7.34 -14.89
C CYS A 76 0.64 7.95 -13.62
N THR A 77 0.88 9.26 -13.65
CA THR A 77 1.29 10.08 -12.51
C THR A 77 0.56 11.42 -12.55
N LEU A 78 0.63 12.19 -11.48
CA LEU A 78 0.17 13.58 -11.50
C LEU A 78 1.10 14.42 -12.39
N LYS A 79 0.55 15.45 -13.01
CA LYS A 79 1.30 16.39 -13.83
C LYS A 79 2.39 17.10 -13.00
N GLU A 80 3.48 17.46 -13.68
CA GLU A 80 4.55 18.26 -13.11
C GLU A 80 4.12 19.72 -12.92
N PRO A 81 4.75 20.48 -12.01
CA PRO A 81 4.38 21.87 -11.76
C PRO A 81 4.31 22.74 -13.01
N HIS A 82 5.26 22.61 -13.93
CA HIS A 82 5.32 23.40 -15.17
C HIS A 82 4.21 23.09 -16.18
N GLU A 83 3.55 21.93 -16.04
CA GLU A 83 2.40 21.57 -16.89
C GLU A 83 1.10 22.21 -16.42
N TYR A 84 1.09 22.84 -15.24
CA TYR A 84 -0.03 23.66 -14.74
C TYR A 84 0.19 25.14 -15.00
N ALA A 85 1.43 25.62 -14.83
CA ALA A 85 1.78 27.02 -15.03
C ALA A 85 3.28 27.15 -15.40
N GLU A 86 3.58 27.86 -16.49
CA GLU A 86 4.95 27.99 -17.01
C GLU A 86 5.89 28.65 -16.00
N ASN A 87 5.42 29.60 -15.18
CA ASN A 87 6.20 30.23 -14.12
C ASN A 87 6.63 29.25 -13.01
N TRP A 88 6.01 28.09 -12.89
CA TRP A 88 6.40 27.03 -11.95
C TRP A 88 7.56 26.17 -12.46
N LYS A 89 8.03 26.38 -13.69
CA LYS A 89 9.22 25.71 -14.22
C LYS A 89 10.49 26.15 -13.48
N ARG A 90 10.61 27.44 -13.19
CA ARG A 90 11.75 27.99 -12.43
C ARG A 90 11.48 27.90 -10.93
N TRP A 91 12.49 27.42 -10.21
CA TRP A 91 12.41 27.36 -8.75
C TRP A 91 12.66 28.77 -8.17
N SER A 92 11.66 29.35 -7.58
CA SER A 92 11.73 30.65 -6.92
C SER A 92 10.77 30.71 -5.73
N LEU A 93 11.10 31.50 -4.71
CA LEU A 93 10.20 31.71 -3.57
C LEU A 93 8.89 32.38 -3.98
N GLY A 94 8.93 33.26 -4.99
CA GLY A 94 7.74 33.96 -5.47
C GLY A 94 6.72 33.06 -6.23
N SER A 95 7.11 31.84 -6.59
CA SER A 95 6.20 30.86 -7.19
C SER A 95 5.54 29.92 -6.17
N LEU A 96 5.85 30.06 -4.90
CA LEU A 96 5.31 29.23 -3.82
C LEU A 96 4.19 29.98 -3.05
N PRO A 97 3.14 29.29 -2.61
CA PRO A 97 2.86 27.89 -2.81
C PRO A 97 2.31 27.57 -4.20
N MET A 98 2.73 26.45 -4.79
CA MET A 98 2.16 25.90 -6.01
C MET A 98 0.92 25.05 -5.66
N ILE A 99 -0.26 25.56 -5.96
CA ILE A 99 -1.52 24.88 -5.71
C ILE A 99 -2.30 24.82 -7.02
N PRO A 100 -2.32 23.69 -7.72
CA PRO A 100 -3.10 23.55 -8.94
C PRO A 100 -4.59 23.73 -8.66
N PRO A 101 -5.33 24.45 -9.48
CA PRO A 101 -6.78 24.61 -9.30
C PRO A 101 -7.52 23.29 -9.51
N ARG A 102 -6.94 22.40 -10.31
CA ARG A 102 -7.40 21.02 -10.53
C ARG A 102 -6.19 20.16 -10.87
N PHE A 103 -6.07 19.01 -10.17
CA PHE A 103 -5.03 18.04 -10.49
C PHE A 103 -5.34 17.30 -11.78
N GLY A 104 -4.32 17.12 -12.62
CA GLY A 104 -4.37 16.33 -13.84
C GLY A 104 -3.42 15.17 -13.79
N ILE A 105 -3.73 14.12 -14.54
CA ILE A 105 -2.89 12.94 -14.71
C ILE A 105 -2.20 12.96 -16.07
N LYS A 106 -1.00 12.41 -16.12
CA LYS A 106 -0.25 12.18 -17.36
C LYS A 106 0.32 10.77 -17.38
N LEU A 107 0.67 10.27 -18.57
CA LEU A 107 1.47 9.05 -18.68
C LEU A 107 2.89 9.33 -18.18
N ILE A 108 3.47 8.34 -17.57
CA ILE A 108 4.90 8.34 -17.26
C ILE A 108 5.67 8.19 -18.58
N GLU A 109 6.64 9.07 -18.81
CA GLU A 109 7.45 9.11 -20.01
C GLU A 109 8.37 7.88 -20.08
N ASN A 110 7.84 6.82 -20.69
CA ASN A 110 8.54 5.55 -20.91
C ASN A 110 7.96 4.88 -22.17
N PRO A 111 8.79 4.58 -23.20
CA PRO A 111 8.30 4.00 -24.45
C PRO A 111 7.51 2.70 -24.27
N THR A 112 7.91 1.85 -23.33
CA THR A 112 7.21 0.59 -23.03
C THR A 112 5.83 0.87 -22.42
N TYR A 113 5.72 1.87 -21.55
CA TYR A 113 4.45 2.27 -20.92
C TYR A 113 3.50 2.89 -21.93
N GLU A 114 4.02 3.73 -22.82
CA GLU A 114 3.23 4.35 -23.89
C GLU A 114 2.70 3.30 -24.87
N GLN A 115 3.53 2.32 -25.25
CA GLN A 115 3.10 1.22 -26.10
C GLN A 115 1.99 0.40 -25.45
N GLN A 116 2.17 0.01 -24.19
CA GLN A 116 1.17 -0.75 -23.46
C GLN A 116 -0.11 0.06 -23.24
N PHE A 117 0.00 1.35 -22.95
CA PHE A 117 -1.15 2.21 -22.79
C PHE A 117 -2.00 2.32 -24.06
N LYS A 118 -1.39 2.41 -25.24
CA LYS A 118 -2.11 2.41 -26.53
C LYS A 118 -2.92 1.13 -26.73
N VAL A 119 -2.38 -0.03 -26.30
CA VAL A 119 -3.11 -1.30 -26.32
C VAL A 119 -4.32 -1.21 -25.38
N ILE A 120 -4.10 -0.82 -24.13
CA ILE A 120 -5.18 -0.67 -23.13
C ILE A 120 -6.25 0.29 -23.64
N GLU A 121 -5.88 1.44 -24.16
CA GLU A 121 -6.80 2.45 -24.71
C GLU A 121 -7.66 1.86 -25.85
N SER A 122 -7.05 1.16 -26.79
CA SER A 122 -7.77 0.52 -27.90
C SER A 122 -8.77 -0.54 -27.41
N LEU A 123 -8.36 -1.37 -26.45
CA LEU A 123 -9.23 -2.40 -25.87
C LEU A 123 -10.42 -1.77 -25.13
N MET A 124 -10.19 -0.74 -24.30
CA MET A 124 -11.22 -0.11 -23.50
C MET A 124 -12.25 0.70 -24.31
N GLN A 125 -11.84 1.24 -25.45
CA GLN A 125 -12.76 1.96 -26.36
C GLN A 125 -13.78 1.02 -26.99
N ASN A 126 -13.46 -0.27 -27.14
CA ASN A 126 -14.30 -1.29 -27.78
C ASN A 126 -14.86 -2.30 -26.76
N ALA A 127 -14.69 -2.08 -25.48
CA ALA A 127 -15.13 -2.99 -24.44
C ALA A 127 -16.64 -2.91 -24.18
N GLU A 128 -17.30 -4.06 -24.02
CA GLU A 128 -18.65 -4.16 -23.42
C GLU A 128 -18.63 -3.77 -21.94
N MET A 129 -17.60 -4.23 -21.24
CA MET A 129 -17.42 -4.05 -19.82
C MET A 129 -15.91 -4.08 -19.51
N VAL A 130 -15.47 -3.26 -18.58
CA VAL A 130 -14.13 -3.36 -18.01
C VAL A 130 -14.22 -4.02 -16.63
N ILE A 131 -13.32 -4.96 -16.37
CA ILE A 131 -13.15 -5.58 -15.06
C ILE A 131 -11.80 -5.14 -14.51
N ASN A 132 -11.87 -4.31 -13.47
CA ASN A 132 -10.71 -3.86 -12.73
C ASN A 132 -10.17 -5.01 -11.86
N CYS A 133 -9.03 -5.56 -12.24
CA CYS A 133 -8.32 -6.65 -11.56
C CYS A 133 -7.02 -6.15 -10.89
N GLY A 134 -6.94 -4.89 -10.52
CA GLY A 134 -5.82 -4.35 -9.74
C GLY A 134 -5.70 -5.03 -8.37
N ASP A 135 -4.52 -4.97 -7.79
CA ASP A 135 -4.27 -5.52 -6.46
C ASP A 135 -5.30 -5.01 -5.44
N ALA A 136 -5.67 -5.85 -4.46
CA ALA A 136 -6.70 -5.52 -3.47
C ALA A 136 -6.16 -4.53 -2.43
N GLY A 137 -6.11 -3.26 -2.77
CA GLY A 137 -5.60 -2.19 -1.93
C GLY A 137 -5.80 -0.80 -2.53
N GLN A 138 -5.47 0.22 -1.74
CA GLN A 138 -5.62 1.62 -2.13
C GLN A 138 -4.80 2.00 -3.37
N GLU A 139 -3.57 1.48 -3.48
CA GLU A 139 -2.69 1.74 -4.62
C GLU A 139 -3.22 1.07 -5.89
N GLY A 140 -3.62 -0.21 -5.81
CA GLY A 140 -4.16 -0.92 -6.98
C GLY A 140 -5.44 -0.28 -7.52
N GLU A 141 -6.28 0.27 -6.62
CA GLU A 141 -7.47 1.01 -7.02
C GLU A 141 -7.10 2.32 -7.73
N LEU A 142 -6.13 3.08 -7.19
CA LEU A 142 -5.67 4.33 -7.77
C LEU A 142 -5.03 4.11 -9.15
N ILE A 143 -4.12 3.16 -9.26
CA ILE A 143 -3.40 2.82 -10.50
C ILE A 143 -4.39 2.53 -11.61
N GLN A 144 -5.32 1.62 -11.38
CA GLN A 144 -6.24 1.16 -12.42
C GLN A 144 -7.24 2.25 -12.82
N ARG A 145 -7.77 3.01 -11.85
CA ARG A 145 -8.70 4.09 -12.17
C ARG A 145 -8.07 5.22 -12.98
N TRP A 146 -6.82 5.57 -12.68
CA TRP A 146 -6.11 6.56 -13.49
C TRP A 146 -5.90 6.09 -14.92
N VAL A 147 -5.55 4.82 -15.12
CA VAL A 147 -5.38 4.26 -16.45
C VAL A 147 -6.70 4.21 -17.21
N MET A 148 -7.79 3.71 -16.59
CA MET A 148 -9.12 3.68 -17.19
C MET A 148 -9.65 5.08 -17.53
N GLN A 149 -9.44 6.06 -16.64
CA GLN A 149 -9.79 7.45 -16.86
C GLN A 149 -9.01 8.05 -18.05
N LYS A 150 -7.70 7.78 -18.11
CA LYS A 150 -6.83 8.27 -19.18
C LYS A 150 -7.16 7.62 -20.53
N ALA A 151 -7.51 6.33 -20.53
CA ALA A 151 -7.94 5.57 -21.71
C ALA A 151 -9.36 5.95 -22.18
N GLY A 152 -10.10 6.73 -21.40
CA GLY A 152 -11.45 7.17 -21.77
C GLY A 152 -12.49 6.05 -21.77
N ALA A 153 -12.37 5.07 -20.88
CA ALA A 153 -13.34 3.99 -20.72
C ALA A 153 -14.73 4.55 -20.43
N ARG A 154 -15.74 4.12 -21.22
CA ARG A 154 -17.13 4.61 -21.12
C ARG A 154 -18.12 3.51 -20.77
N CYS A 155 -17.72 2.26 -20.85
CA CYS A 155 -18.53 1.10 -20.53
C CYS A 155 -18.65 0.90 -19.00
N PRO A 156 -19.58 0.04 -18.54
CA PRO A 156 -19.67 -0.35 -17.14
C PRO A 156 -18.36 -0.94 -16.63
N VAL A 157 -18.00 -0.63 -15.38
CA VAL A 157 -16.79 -1.14 -14.75
C VAL A 157 -17.18 -1.96 -13.52
N LYS A 158 -16.68 -3.20 -13.47
CA LYS A 158 -16.77 -4.08 -12.31
C LYS A 158 -15.40 -4.24 -11.65
N ARG A 159 -15.39 -4.68 -10.41
CA ARG A 159 -14.19 -4.87 -9.60
C ARG A 159 -14.03 -6.33 -9.17
N LEU A 160 -12.94 -6.94 -9.55
CA LEU A 160 -12.46 -8.19 -8.98
C LEU A 160 -11.68 -7.89 -7.70
N TRP A 161 -12.19 -8.29 -6.55
CA TRP A 161 -11.54 -8.07 -5.26
C TRP A 161 -11.14 -9.40 -4.64
N ILE A 162 -9.87 -9.75 -4.78
CA ILE A 162 -9.29 -11.00 -4.29
C ILE A 162 -7.95 -10.74 -3.61
N SER A 163 -7.63 -11.47 -2.57
CA SER A 163 -6.36 -11.43 -1.85
C SER A 163 -5.44 -12.62 -2.17
N SER A 164 -5.88 -13.54 -3.02
CA SER A 164 -5.14 -14.73 -3.44
C SER A 164 -5.26 -14.92 -4.96
N LEU A 165 -4.24 -15.51 -5.57
CA LEU A 165 -4.18 -15.84 -7.00
C LEU A 165 -4.40 -17.33 -7.28
N THR A 166 -4.94 -18.10 -6.32
CA THR A 166 -5.34 -19.47 -6.58
C THR A 166 -6.49 -19.51 -7.58
N GLU A 167 -6.58 -20.58 -8.37
CA GLU A 167 -7.65 -20.75 -9.35
C GLU A 167 -9.04 -20.63 -8.71
N GLU A 168 -9.22 -21.23 -7.53
CA GLU A 168 -10.46 -21.16 -6.76
C GLU A 168 -10.82 -19.71 -6.39
N ALA A 169 -9.87 -18.95 -5.84
CA ALA A 169 -10.09 -17.55 -5.46
C ALA A 169 -10.44 -16.67 -6.66
N ILE A 170 -9.78 -16.89 -7.81
CA ILE A 170 -10.10 -16.16 -9.05
C ILE A 170 -11.51 -16.52 -9.53
N ARG A 171 -11.87 -17.81 -9.61
CA ARG A 171 -13.21 -18.26 -10.03
C ARG A 171 -14.32 -17.70 -9.13
N GLU A 172 -14.14 -17.80 -7.82
CA GLU A 172 -15.09 -17.22 -6.86
C GLU A 172 -15.20 -15.69 -6.99
N GLY A 173 -14.08 -15.02 -7.17
CA GLY A 173 -14.04 -13.57 -7.36
C GLY A 173 -14.80 -13.14 -8.61
N PHE A 174 -14.63 -13.85 -9.73
CA PHE A 174 -15.38 -13.59 -10.97
C PHE A 174 -16.88 -13.89 -10.84
N ALA A 175 -17.24 -14.87 -10.02
CA ALA A 175 -18.65 -15.15 -9.71
C ALA A 175 -19.29 -14.06 -8.81
N LYS A 176 -18.48 -13.29 -8.09
CA LYS A 176 -18.90 -12.27 -7.11
C LYS A 176 -18.34 -10.87 -7.44
N LEU A 177 -18.24 -10.51 -8.72
CA LEU A 177 -17.76 -9.19 -9.12
C LEU A 177 -18.58 -8.08 -8.45
N LYS A 178 -17.87 -7.12 -7.88
CA LYS A 178 -18.45 -5.98 -7.20
C LYS A 178 -18.60 -4.78 -8.14
N ASP A 179 -19.41 -3.82 -7.76
CA ASP A 179 -19.48 -2.55 -8.49
C ASP A 179 -18.25 -1.69 -8.14
N GLN A 180 -17.73 -0.99 -9.13
CA GLN A 180 -16.60 -0.09 -8.89
C GLN A 180 -16.94 1.03 -7.92
N THR A 181 -18.20 1.42 -7.84
CA THR A 181 -18.73 2.44 -6.92
C THR A 181 -18.56 2.06 -5.45
N ASP A 182 -18.57 0.76 -5.13
CA ASP A 182 -18.35 0.26 -3.75
C ASP A 182 -16.95 0.64 -3.21
N PHE A 183 -16.03 0.93 -4.13
CA PHE A 183 -14.64 1.30 -3.81
C PHE A 183 -14.35 2.80 -3.99
N GLN A 184 -15.38 3.64 -4.08
CA GLN A 184 -15.21 5.07 -4.32
C GLN A 184 -14.42 5.74 -3.20
N SER A 185 -14.74 5.47 -1.95
CA SER A 185 -14.02 6.03 -0.79
C SER A 185 -12.55 5.58 -0.75
N LEU A 186 -12.26 4.34 -1.16
CA LEU A 186 -10.89 3.82 -1.24
C LEU A 186 -10.07 4.56 -2.32
N TYR A 187 -10.69 4.79 -3.48
CA TYR A 187 -10.09 5.59 -4.55
C TYR A 187 -9.82 7.03 -4.12
N GLU A 188 -10.80 7.68 -3.48
CA GLU A 188 -10.68 9.05 -3.00
C GLU A 188 -9.59 9.20 -1.94
N ALA A 189 -9.44 8.21 -1.06
CA ALA A 189 -8.34 8.16 -0.11
C ALA A 189 -6.97 8.06 -0.81
N GLY A 190 -6.84 7.19 -1.82
CA GLY A 190 -5.62 7.07 -2.64
C GLY A 190 -5.31 8.35 -3.40
N LEU A 191 -6.31 8.95 -4.02
CA LEU A 191 -6.19 10.21 -4.75
C LEU A 191 -5.79 11.37 -3.83
N SER A 192 -6.44 11.50 -2.67
CA SER A 192 -6.13 12.54 -1.68
C SER A 192 -4.71 12.40 -1.16
N ARG A 193 -4.26 11.17 -0.92
CA ARG A 193 -2.87 10.87 -0.55
C ARG A 193 -1.89 11.31 -1.64
N ALA A 194 -2.14 10.94 -2.89
CA ALA A 194 -1.28 11.32 -4.01
C ALA A 194 -1.20 12.85 -4.19
N MET A 195 -2.34 13.55 -4.07
CA MET A 195 -2.39 15.03 -4.13
C MET A 195 -1.66 15.66 -2.94
N GLY A 196 -1.84 15.15 -1.74
CA GLY A 196 -1.15 15.62 -0.54
C GLY A 196 0.37 15.42 -0.63
N ASP A 197 0.81 14.26 -1.11
CA ASP A 197 2.23 13.95 -1.33
C ASP A 197 2.83 14.88 -2.41
N TRP A 198 2.09 15.20 -3.47
CA TRP A 198 2.51 16.16 -4.49
C TRP A 198 2.61 17.58 -3.91
N LEU A 199 1.57 18.05 -3.21
CA LEU A 199 1.56 19.40 -2.62
C LEU A 199 2.70 19.58 -1.63
N LEU A 200 2.86 18.66 -0.70
CA LEU A 200 3.96 18.73 0.27
C LEU A 200 5.32 18.59 -0.42
N GLY A 201 5.49 17.55 -1.22
CA GLY A 201 6.75 17.21 -1.86
C GLY A 201 7.26 18.32 -2.77
N MET A 202 6.42 18.82 -3.68
CA MET A 202 6.81 19.85 -4.63
C MET A 202 7.09 21.21 -3.97
N ASN A 203 6.25 21.63 -3.04
CA ASN A 203 6.40 22.94 -2.39
C ASN A 203 7.53 22.95 -1.36
N ALA A 204 7.54 21.99 -0.44
CA ALA A 204 8.51 21.96 0.63
C ALA A 204 9.92 21.65 0.10
N THR A 205 10.07 20.72 -0.85
CA THR A 205 11.37 20.45 -1.47
C THR A 205 11.96 21.71 -2.10
N ARG A 206 11.18 22.47 -2.87
CA ARG A 206 11.66 23.72 -3.49
C ARG A 206 12.00 24.77 -2.44
N LEU A 207 11.11 24.97 -1.45
CA LEU A 207 11.33 25.94 -0.38
C LEU A 207 12.64 25.67 0.38
N TYR A 208 12.81 24.43 0.85
CA TYR A 208 13.99 24.06 1.62
C TYR A 208 15.27 24.07 0.77
N THR A 209 15.19 23.60 -0.47
CA THR A 209 16.32 23.63 -1.39
C THR A 209 16.79 25.07 -1.68
N ILE A 210 15.86 26.00 -1.92
CA ILE A 210 16.20 27.40 -2.18
C ILE A 210 16.81 28.09 -0.94
N LYS A 211 16.25 27.79 0.25
CA LYS A 211 16.70 28.44 1.49
C LYS A 211 17.98 27.85 2.07
N TYR A 212 18.14 26.53 1.98
CA TYR A 212 19.16 25.81 2.74
C TYR A 212 20.03 24.89 1.87
N GLY A 213 19.69 24.69 0.61
CA GLY A 213 20.48 23.86 -0.30
C GLY A 213 21.83 24.49 -0.61
N GLN A 214 22.90 23.70 -0.47
CA GLN A 214 24.27 24.10 -0.82
C GLN A 214 24.71 23.28 -2.03
N ASN A 215 25.61 23.88 -2.84
CA ASN A 215 26.25 23.20 -3.98
C ASN A 215 25.27 22.51 -4.96
N LYS A 216 24.11 23.13 -5.20
CA LYS A 216 23.03 22.56 -6.06
C LYS A 216 22.41 21.26 -5.54
N GLN A 217 22.61 20.93 -4.26
CA GLN A 217 21.98 19.77 -3.64
C GLN A 217 20.48 20.02 -3.43
N VAL A 218 19.65 19.11 -3.93
CA VAL A 218 18.21 19.12 -3.69
C VAL A 218 17.92 18.53 -2.31
N LEU A 219 17.24 19.31 -1.48
CA LEU A 219 16.76 18.86 -0.16
C LEU A 219 15.33 18.31 -0.31
N SER A 220 15.24 17.01 -0.58
CA SER A 220 13.97 16.35 -0.79
C SER A 220 13.18 16.27 0.52
N ILE A 221 11.95 16.78 0.50
CA ILE A 221 10.99 16.72 1.62
C ILE A 221 9.81 15.86 1.21
N GLY A 222 9.41 14.96 2.10
CA GLY A 222 8.27 14.09 1.86
C GLY A 222 7.61 13.64 3.15
N ARG A 223 6.36 13.25 3.04
CA ARG A 223 5.50 12.85 4.17
C ARG A 223 6.03 11.64 4.95
N VAL A 224 6.76 10.75 4.31
CA VAL A 224 7.33 9.55 4.94
C VAL A 224 8.81 9.72 5.21
N GLN A 225 9.59 10.07 4.19
CA GLN A 225 11.06 10.14 4.30
C GLN A 225 11.56 11.15 5.33
N THR A 226 10.91 12.31 5.44
CA THR A 226 11.37 13.37 6.37
C THR A 226 11.11 13.00 7.83
N PRO A 227 9.92 12.54 8.25
CA PRO A 227 9.72 12.05 9.60
C PRO A 227 10.61 10.85 9.95
N THR A 228 10.85 9.93 9.01
CA THR A 228 11.77 8.80 9.23
C THR A 228 13.19 9.28 9.50
N LEU A 229 13.68 10.23 8.71
CA LEU A 229 14.98 10.86 8.95
C LEU A 229 15.02 11.58 10.31
N ALA A 230 13.95 12.30 10.67
CA ALA A 230 13.86 12.99 11.95
C ALA A 230 13.95 12.02 13.15
N LEU A 231 13.34 10.84 13.08
CA LEU A 231 13.47 9.81 14.11
C LEU A 231 14.94 9.37 14.30
N ILE A 232 15.66 9.17 13.20
CA ILE A 232 17.07 8.79 13.23
C ILE A 232 17.93 9.92 13.85
N VAL A 233 17.70 11.15 13.39
CA VAL A 233 18.43 12.32 13.89
C VAL A 233 18.16 12.56 15.37
N ASN A 234 16.90 12.49 15.80
CA ASN A 234 16.53 12.64 17.20
C ASN A 234 17.21 11.58 18.07
N ARG A 235 17.21 10.32 17.60
CA ARG A 235 17.90 9.23 18.31
C ARG A 235 19.41 9.48 18.40
N GLN A 236 20.02 9.97 17.34
CA GLN A 236 21.44 10.33 17.34
C GLN A 236 21.74 11.44 18.35
N LEU A 237 20.87 12.46 18.43
CA LEU A 237 21.00 13.55 19.42
C LEU A 237 20.80 13.04 20.84
N GLU A 238 19.85 12.14 21.09
CA GLU A 238 19.66 11.50 22.40
C GLU A 238 20.93 10.75 22.82
N ILE A 239 21.55 10.00 21.90
CA ILE A 239 22.79 9.26 22.17
C ILE A 239 23.96 10.24 22.44
N ALA A 240 24.09 11.28 21.63
CA ALA A 240 25.17 12.26 21.77
C ALA A 240 25.06 13.08 23.08
N ASN A 241 23.84 13.35 23.52
CA ASN A 241 23.55 14.13 24.73
C ASN A 241 23.26 13.22 25.95
N PHE A 242 23.52 11.92 25.84
CA PHE A 242 23.24 10.99 26.92
C PHE A 242 24.17 11.22 28.11
N GLU A 243 23.60 11.59 29.24
CA GLU A 243 24.28 11.70 30.52
C GLU A 243 23.95 10.47 31.37
N PRO A 244 24.97 9.63 31.70
CA PRO A 244 24.75 8.47 32.54
C PRO A 244 24.33 8.91 33.95
N LYS A 245 23.21 8.39 34.42
CA LYS A 245 22.75 8.60 35.80
C LYS A 245 23.02 7.34 36.61
N GLN A 246 23.66 7.50 37.75
CA GLN A 246 23.82 6.41 38.70
C GLN A 246 22.50 6.15 39.39
N TYR A 247 22.20 4.88 39.61
CA TYR A 247 21.09 4.43 40.40
C TYR A 247 21.51 3.18 41.18
N TRP A 248 20.77 2.90 42.24
CA TRP A 248 21.04 1.73 43.06
C TRP A 248 19.81 0.82 43.08
N GLU A 249 20.07 -0.48 43.13
CA GLU A 249 19.04 -1.49 43.27
C GLU A 249 19.25 -2.23 44.59
N LEU A 250 18.20 -2.33 45.40
CA LEU A 250 18.21 -3.16 46.60
C LEU A 250 17.85 -4.59 46.22
N LYS A 251 18.76 -5.52 46.48
CA LYS A 251 18.54 -6.95 46.21
C LYS A 251 18.84 -7.78 47.48
N THR A 252 18.12 -8.87 47.64
CA THR A 252 18.39 -9.88 48.67
C THR A 252 18.37 -11.27 48.03
N ASN A 253 19.22 -12.16 48.56
CA ASN A 253 19.24 -13.55 48.16
C ASN A 253 18.64 -14.41 49.27
N TYR A 254 17.70 -15.23 48.91
CA TYR A 254 17.11 -16.24 49.77
C TYR A 254 16.93 -17.54 48.99
N ARG A 255 17.57 -18.61 49.45
CA ARG A 255 17.55 -19.95 48.82
C ARG A 255 17.72 -19.85 47.30
N ASP A 256 18.85 -19.62 46.79
CA ASP A 256 19.17 -19.58 45.35
C ASP A 256 18.31 -18.65 44.47
N THR A 257 17.46 -17.80 45.09
CA THR A 257 16.62 -16.87 44.42
C THR A 257 16.95 -15.42 44.82
N THR A 258 17.18 -14.58 43.82
CA THR A 258 17.40 -13.13 44.04
C THR A 258 16.08 -12.38 43.94
N PHE A 259 15.78 -11.62 44.97
CA PHE A 259 14.62 -10.72 45.04
C PHE A 259 15.11 -9.28 44.90
N SER A 260 14.46 -8.50 44.05
CA SER A 260 14.72 -7.06 43.89
C SER A 260 13.60 -6.27 44.56
N ALA A 261 13.95 -5.23 45.28
CA ALA A 261 12.98 -4.33 45.85
C ALA A 261 12.45 -3.35 44.79
N LEU A 262 11.13 -3.18 44.77
CA LEU A 262 10.45 -2.18 43.98
C LEU A 262 9.98 -1.08 44.91
N ILE A 263 10.57 0.11 44.82
CA ILE A 263 10.13 1.27 45.58
C ILE A 263 8.98 1.91 44.80
N ARG A 264 7.78 1.84 45.38
CA ARG A 264 6.59 2.44 44.75
C ARG A 264 6.44 3.88 45.23
N LYS A 265 6.19 4.79 44.33
CA LYS A 265 5.76 6.15 44.63
C LYS A 265 4.36 6.12 45.26
N SER A 266 4.07 7.07 46.09
CA SER A 266 2.70 7.32 46.54
C SER A 266 1.83 7.81 45.38
N ASP A 267 0.52 7.62 45.50
CA ASP A 267 -0.43 8.11 44.49
C ASP A 267 -0.35 9.64 44.32
N GLU A 268 0.01 10.36 45.38
CA GLU A 268 0.22 11.81 45.33
C GLU A 268 1.47 12.21 44.54
N GLU A 269 2.57 11.48 44.69
CA GLU A 269 3.80 11.70 43.89
C GLU A 269 3.61 11.36 42.42
N ILE A 270 2.84 10.31 42.12
CA ILE A 270 2.48 9.95 40.76
C ILE A 270 1.63 11.05 40.13
N ALA A 271 0.62 11.55 40.82
CA ALA A 271 -0.24 12.63 40.32
C ALA A 271 0.54 13.93 40.07
N ALA A 272 1.48 14.28 40.95
CA ALA A 272 2.33 15.47 40.81
C ALA A 272 3.29 15.35 39.62
N GLU A 273 3.77 14.15 39.31
CA GLU A 273 4.60 13.91 38.09
C GLU A 273 3.78 13.93 36.80
N GLU A 274 2.56 13.37 36.84
CA GLU A 274 1.65 13.41 35.68
C GLU A 274 1.29 14.87 35.34
N GLU A 275 1.06 15.71 36.34
CA GLU A 275 0.78 17.12 36.14
C GLU A 275 1.97 17.87 35.52
N LYS A 276 3.19 17.65 36.02
CA LYS A 276 4.42 18.22 35.45
C LYS A 276 4.71 17.77 34.03
N ASN A 277 4.29 16.57 33.63
CA ASN A 277 4.49 16.01 32.30
C ASN A 277 3.33 16.28 31.32
N GLY A 278 2.44 17.23 31.64
CA GLY A 278 1.31 17.60 30.80
C GLY A 278 0.26 16.48 30.65
N GLY A 279 0.04 15.69 31.71
CA GLY A 279 -0.98 14.62 31.75
C GLY A 279 -0.60 13.34 31.00
N LYS A 280 0.64 13.22 30.52
CA LYS A 280 1.11 11.99 29.87
C LYS A 280 1.66 11.00 30.88
N LYS A 281 1.02 9.82 30.99
CA LYS A 281 1.57 8.70 31.77
C LYS A 281 2.92 8.27 31.20
N LYS A 282 3.93 8.13 32.06
CA LYS A 282 5.16 7.44 31.69
C LYS A 282 4.83 5.98 31.35
N ILE A 283 5.15 5.54 30.14
CA ILE A 283 4.85 4.19 29.65
C ILE A 283 5.73 3.13 30.33
N ASP A 284 6.93 3.51 30.78
CA ASP A 284 7.88 2.62 31.43
C ASP A 284 7.74 2.69 32.97
N ASN A 285 7.08 1.69 33.55
CA ASN A 285 6.93 1.45 34.97
C ASN A 285 6.36 2.63 35.80
N PRO A 286 5.07 2.95 35.66
CA PRO A 286 4.45 4.01 36.44
C PRO A 286 4.52 3.69 37.93
N GLY A 287 5.17 4.56 38.69
CA GLY A 287 5.22 4.47 40.13
C GLY A 287 6.34 3.60 40.75
N ILE A 288 7.38 3.29 39.96
CA ILE A 288 8.58 2.62 40.50
C ILE A 288 9.79 3.53 40.19
N ASP A 289 10.46 3.99 41.28
CA ASP A 289 11.72 4.73 41.12
C ASP A 289 12.90 3.88 41.59
N PRO A 290 14.03 3.94 40.89
CA PRO A 290 15.29 3.44 41.37
C PRO A 290 15.75 4.33 42.57
N ILE A 291 16.50 3.76 43.51
CA ILE A 291 17.12 4.51 44.58
C ILE A 291 18.09 5.54 43.97
N ALA A 292 17.83 6.81 44.24
CA ALA A 292 18.50 7.91 43.55
C ALA A 292 19.93 8.17 44.05
N ASN A 293 20.20 7.91 45.36
CA ASN A 293 21.51 8.11 45.95
C ASN A 293 21.90 6.94 46.84
N ARG A 294 23.20 6.80 47.11
CA ARG A 294 23.78 5.72 47.88
C ARG A 294 23.34 5.77 49.33
N GLU A 295 23.30 6.94 49.94
CA GLU A 295 22.97 7.15 51.32
C GLU A 295 21.53 6.72 51.62
N GLU A 296 20.60 7.00 50.75
CA GLU A 296 19.22 6.51 50.85
C GLU A 296 19.13 4.99 50.78
N GLY A 297 19.90 4.38 49.85
CA GLY A 297 20.00 2.93 49.72
C GLY A 297 20.61 2.26 50.97
N GLU A 298 21.69 2.83 51.53
CA GLU A 298 22.34 2.36 52.74
C GLU A 298 21.43 2.53 53.98
N ALA A 299 20.72 3.67 54.09
CA ALA A 299 19.73 3.89 55.15
C ALA A 299 18.57 2.89 55.08
N LEU A 300 18.15 2.51 53.88
CA LEU A 300 17.11 1.50 53.69
C LEU A 300 17.62 0.11 54.13
N VAL A 301 18.85 -0.26 53.74
CA VAL A 301 19.46 -1.50 54.19
C VAL A 301 19.58 -1.58 55.73
N GLU A 302 20.02 -0.52 56.37
CA GLU A 302 20.12 -0.47 57.84
C GLU A 302 18.75 -0.66 58.52
N ARG A 303 17.69 -0.11 57.96
CA ARG A 303 16.34 -0.28 58.46
C ARG A 303 15.83 -1.70 58.39
N ILE A 304 16.22 -2.48 57.41
CA ILE A 304 15.65 -3.80 57.10
C ILE A 304 16.54 -4.96 57.43
N LYS A 305 17.87 -4.78 57.68
CA LYS A 305 18.83 -5.84 57.80
C LYS A 305 18.49 -6.84 58.92
N ASP A 306 17.87 -6.39 60.00
CA ASP A 306 17.52 -7.22 61.15
C ASP A 306 16.05 -7.69 61.11
N LEU A 307 15.32 -7.34 60.09
CA LEU A 307 13.95 -7.77 59.91
C LEU A 307 13.87 -9.15 59.25
N PRO A 308 12.96 -10.04 59.65
CA PRO A 308 12.78 -11.32 59.00
C PRO A 308 12.24 -11.17 57.60
N PHE A 309 12.82 -11.94 56.67
CA PHE A 309 12.27 -12.04 55.30
C PHE A 309 11.03 -12.96 55.36
N VAL A 310 9.82 -12.35 55.27
CA VAL A 310 8.56 -13.07 55.41
C VAL A 310 7.76 -12.95 54.10
N VAL A 311 7.28 -14.07 53.59
CA VAL A 311 6.32 -14.08 52.50
C VAL A 311 4.95 -13.67 53.03
N THR A 312 4.47 -12.49 52.70
CA THR A 312 3.20 -11.93 53.20
C THR A 312 1.99 -12.39 52.38
N SER A 313 2.20 -12.71 51.09
CA SER A 313 1.13 -13.23 50.23
C SER A 313 1.68 -14.09 49.11
N VAL A 314 0.94 -15.10 48.72
CA VAL A 314 1.18 -15.91 47.54
C VAL A 314 -0.10 -15.92 46.74
N GLY A 315 -0.05 -15.42 45.53
CA GLY A 315 -1.19 -15.43 44.60
C GLY A 315 -0.91 -16.32 43.39
N LYS A 316 -1.88 -17.11 43.01
CA LYS A 316 -1.86 -17.85 41.75
C LYS A 316 -2.89 -17.20 40.80
N LYS A 317 -2.44 -16.79 39.64
CA LYS A 317 -3.32 -16.28 38.60
C LYS A 317 -3.22 -17.17 37.37
N ASP A 318 -4.33 -17.79 37.01
CA ASP A 318 -4.39 -18.54 35.77
C ASP A 318 -4.55 -17.55 34.60
N GLY A 319 -3.64 -17.63 33.65
CA GLY A 319 -3.67 -16.85 32.42
C GLY A 319 -4.06 -17.74 31.23
N ARG A 320 -4.58 -17.11 30.20
CA ARG A 320 -4.77 -17.78 28.90
C ARG A 320 -3.77 -17.17 27.91
N GLU A 321 -2.98 -18.04 27.27
CA GLU A 321 -2.14 -17.67 26.17
C GLU A 321 -2.91 -17.96 24.88
N PHE A 322 -3.06 -16.94 24.05
CA PHE A 322 -3.72 -17.07 22.74
C PHE A 322 -2.67 -17.30 21.68
N ALA A 323 -3.08 -17.98 20.59
CA ALA A 323 -2.23 -18.09 19.41
C ALA A 323 -1.83 -16.68 18.92
N PRO A 324 -0.58 -16.50 18.44
CA PRO A 324 -0.17 -15.24 17.85
C PRO A 324 -1.03 -14.91 16.63
N ARG A 325 -1.20 -13.62 16.37
CA ARG A 325 -1.88 -13.16 15.16
C ARG A 325 -1.06 -13.52 13.92
N LEU A 326 -1.71 -13.53 12.76
CA LEU A 326 -1.01 -13.65 11.49
C LEU A 326 -0.11 -12.41 11.25
N PHE A 327 0.87 -12.57 10.39
CA PHE A 327 1.75 -11.48 10.03
C PHE A 327 1.07 -10.52 9.05
N ASP A 328 1.12 -9.23 9.36
CA ASP A 328 1.10 -8.18 8.35
C ASP A 328 2.52 -8.00 7.77
N LEU A 329 2.67 -7.18 6.73
CA LEU A 329 3.98 -6.97 6.10
C LEU A 329 5.03 -6.46 7.08
N THR A 330 4.67 -5.49 7.92
CA THR A 330 5.62 -4.85 8.85
C THR A 330 6.12 -5.83 9.92
N SER A 331 5.22 -6.57 10.54
CA SER A 331 5.58 -7.57 11.54
C SER A 331 6.40 -8.71 10.95
N LEU A 332 6.11 -9.12 9.70
CA LEU A 332 6.91 -10.09 8.97
C LEU A 332 8.33 -9.58 8.71
N GLN A 333 8.46 -8.33 8.25
CA GLN A 333 9.77 -7.69 8.02
C GLN A 333 10.61 -7.62 9.29
N VAL A 334 10.00 -7.25 10.42
CA VAL A 334 10.68 -7.21 11.72
C VAL A 334 11.17 -8.62 12.13
N GLU A 335 10.32 -9.62 11.99
CA GLU A 335 10.68 -10.99 12.39
C GLU A 335 11.75 -11.60 11.48
N CYS A 336 11.64 -11.38 10.17
CA CYS A 336 12.66 -11.81 9.20
C CYS A 336 14.00 -11.11 9.42
N ASN A 337 13.99 -9.81 9.78
CA ASN A 337 15.21 -9.11 10.12
C ASN A 337 15.86 -9.67 11.39
N LYS A 338 15.08 -9.94 12.45
CA LYS A 338 15.59 -10.52 13.69
C LYS A 338 16.19 -11.91 13.48
N LYS A 339 15.55 -12.77 12.70
CA LYS A 339 15.96 -14.18 12.54
C LYS A 339 17.00 -14.41 11.46
N PHE A 340 16.92 -13.64 10.36
CA PHE A 340 17.68 -13.90 9.14
C PHE A 340 18.52 -12.70 8.68
N ALA A 341 18.43 -11.56 9.39
CA ALA A 341 19.04 -10.29 9.01
C ALA A 341 18.60 -9.75 7.63
N TYR A 342 17.44 -10.18 7.14
CA TYR A 342 16.91 -9.64 5.89
C TYR A 342 16.50 -8.19 6.03
N SER A 343 16.75 -7.40 5.00
CA SER A 343 16.20 -6.05 4.89
C SER A 343 14.69 -6.09 4.66
N ALA A 344 14.02 -4.96 4.90
CA ALA A 344 12.59 -4.82 4.60
C ALA A 344 12.29 -5.06 3.11
N ASP A 345 13.17 -4.59 2.22
CA ASP A 345 13.03 -4.77 0.77
C ASP A 345 13.20 -6.23 0.33
N GLU A 346 14.20 -6.93 0.88
CA GLU A 346 14.40 -8.36 0.63
C GLU A 346 13.20 -9.18 1.09
N THR A 347 12.70 -8.92 2.30
CA THR A 347 11.51 -9.59 2.82
C THR A 347 10.30 -9.33 1.92
N LEU A 348 10.10 -8.09 1.46
CA LEU A 348 9.00 -7.77 0.55
C LEU A 348 9.13 -8.52 -0.78
N LYS A 349 10.32 -8.61 -1.37
CA LYS A 349 10.56 -9.36 -2.60
C LYS A 349 10.28 -10.85 -2.44
N LEU A 350 10.69 -11.42 -1.32
CA LEU A 350 10.45 -12.84 -1.02
C LEU A 350 8.97 -13.14 -0.85
N ILE A 351 8.24 -12.37 -0.03
CA ILE A 351 6.80 -12.61 0.18
C ILE A 351 5.99 -12.32 -1.09
N GLN A 352 6.40 -11.35 -1.91
CA GLN A 352 5.80 -11.10 -3.22
C GLN A 352 5.97 -12.31 -4.15
N SER A 353 7.16 -12.93 -4.17
CA SER A 353 7.41 -14.15 -4.92
C SER A 353 6.56 -15.34 -4.43
N LEU A 354 6.34 -15.44 -3.12
CA LEU A 354 5.45 -16.48 -2.56
C LEU A 354 3.99 -16.24 -2.92
N TYR A 355 3.54 -15.00 -2.95
CA TYR A 355 2.21 -14.63 -3.43
C TYR A 355 2.02 -15.02 -4.90
N GLU A 356 3.00 -14.69 -5.76
CA GLU A 356 2.96 -15.05 -7.18
C GLU A 356 3.01 -16.57 -7.41
N LYS A 357 3.60 -17.33 -6.48
CA LYS A 357 3.57 -18.80 -6.44
C LYS A 357 2.31 -19.37 -5.80
N LYS A 358 1.35 -18.53 -5.40
CA LYS A 358 0.05 -18.93 -4.83
C LYS A 358 0.14 -19.62 -3.46
N VAL A 359 1.24 -19.41 -2.72
CA VAL A 359 1.45 -20.01 -1.38
C VAL A 359 1.38 -18.99 -0.24
N ALA A 360 1.06 -17.74 -0.56
CA ALA A 360 0.80 -16.67 0.42
C ALA A 360 -0.31 -15.76 -0.13
N THR A 361 -1.01 -15.06 0.76
CA THR A 361 -1.97 -14.00 0.41
C THR A 361 -1.24 -12.72 -0.01
N TYR A 362 -1.96 -11.73 -0.56
CA TYR A 362 -1.38 -10.46 -0.98
C TYR A 362 -0.66 -9.77 0.18
N PRO A 363 0.65 -9.46 0.04
CA PRO A 363 1.47 -9.07 1.18
C PRO A 363 1.25 -7.64 1.68
N ARG A 364 0.66 -6.75 0.87
CA ARG A 364 0.50 -5.33 1.24
C ARG A 364 -0.89 -5.05 1.81
N VAL A 365 -1.32 -5.86 2.76
CA VAL A 365 -2.57 -5.66 3.50
C VAL A 365 -2.26 -5.32 4.95
N ASP A 366 -3.06 -4.43 5.53
CA ASP A 366 -2.91 -3.95 6.91
C ASP A 366 -3.76 -4.79 7.88
N THR A 367 -3.89 -6.10 7.61
CA THR A 367 -4.66 -7.00 8.45
C THR A 367 -3.80 -8.13 8.99
N THR A 368 -4.05 -8.53 10.22
CA THR A 368 -3.49 -9.69 10.91
C THR A 368 -4.50 -10.83 11.06
N PHE A 369 -5.62 -10.72 10.36
CA PHE A 369 -6.71 -11.71 10.33
C PHE A 369 -6.92 -12.23 8.91
N LEU A 370 -7.45 -13.45 8.80
CA LEU A 370 -7.90 -14.04 7.52
C LEU A 370 -9.28 -13.52 7.14
#